data_b52e38d48b5a40c80ee5ea51c98128d2
#
_entry.id   b52e38d48b5a40c80ee5ea51c98128d2
#
_cell.length_a   1.000
_cell.length_b   1.000
_cell.length_c   1.000
_cell.angle_alpha   90.00
_cell.angle_beta   90.00
_cell.angle_gamma   90.00
#
_symmetry.space_group_name_H-M   'P 1'
#
loop_
_entity.id
_entity.type
_entity.pdbx_description
1 polymer ?
#
loop_
_entity_poly.entity_id
_entity_poly.type
_entity_poly.pdbx_seq_one_letter_code
_entity_poly.pdbx_strand_id
1 'polypeptide(L)'
;MRSEEGFTLLEMLFVLGIASILMGVFALPASLRDHGSAIRMESVRALAEYAQCEAAAEGSQVSVRFQGDLVSSDTMRLRLPEGMSCTPHTIRFYPQLSASPAMSVRFGTGEGRTRVFQLGSGRSDVR
;
A
#
# COMPACT_ATOMS: atom_id res chain seq x y z
N MET A 1 -14.41 -24.74 -56.82
CA MET A 1 -13.03 -24.26 -56.61
C MET A 1 -12.96 -23.70 -55.21
N ARG A 2 -12.33 -24.40 -54.30
CA ARG A 2 -12.00 -23.83 -52.99
C ARG A 2 -10.68 -23.06 -53.18
N SER A 3 -10.76 -21.73 -53.11
CA SER A 3 -9.57 -20.91 -52.99
C SER A 3 -8.99 -21.18 -51.62
N GLU A 4 -7.92 -21.90 -51.53
CA GLU A 4 -7.08 -22.00 -50.35
C GLU A 4 -6.31 -20.69 -50.28
N GLU A 5 -6.98 -19.68 -49.67
CA GLU A 5 -6.30 -18.42 -49.33
C GLU A 5 -5.41 -18.73 -48.13
N GLY A 6 -4.13 -19.00 -48.38
CA GLY A 6 -3.13 -19.10 -47.36
C GLY A 6 -2.98 -17.77 -46.64
N PHE A 7 -2.93 -17.77 -45.32
CA PHE A 7 -2.61 -16.59 -44.51
C PHE A 7 -1.34 -15.92 -45.02
N THR A 8 -1.43 -14.63 -45.29
CA THR A 8 -0.26 -13.87 -45.71
C THR A 8 0.68 -13.66 -44.51
N LEU A 9 1.99 -13.62 -44.76
CA LEU A 9 3.01 -13.39 -43.75
C LEU A 9 2.71 -12.07 -42.95
N LEU A 10 2.15 -11.09 -43.63
CA LEU A 10 1.74 -9.83 -43.07
C LEU A 10 0.60 -10.01 -42.04
N GLU A 11 -0.38 -10.83 -42.32
CA GLU A 11 -1.50 -11.12 -41.46
C GLU A 11 -1.07 -11.84 -40.16
N MET A 12 -0.15 -12.79 -40.29
CA MET A 12 0.47 -13.43 -39.13
C MET A 12 1.25 -12.45 -38.26
N LEU A 13 1.96 -11.49 -38.85
CA LEU A 13 2.66 -10.45 -38.13
C LEU A 13 1.69 -9.55 -37.36
N PHE A 14 0.54 -9.17 -37.94
CA PHE A 14 -0.50 -8.39 -37.29
C PHE A 14 -1.11 -9.15 -36.11
N VAL A 15 -1.43 -10.43 -36.29
CA VAL A 15 -2.00 -11.27 -35.24
C VAL A 15 -1.04 -11.40 -34.05
N LEU A 16 0.25 -11.68 -34.34
CA LEU A 16 1.26 -11.74 -33.28
C LEU A 16 1.49 -10.39 -32.57
N GLY A 17 1.44 -9.29 -33.30
CA GLY A 17 1.51 -7.94 -32.75
C GLY A 17 0.37 -7.65 -31.78
N ILE A 18 -0.87 -7.92 -32.19
CA ILE A 18 -2.06 -7.74 -31.36
C ILE A 18 -2.01 -8.68 -30.14
N ALA A 19 -1.64 -9.93 -30.31
CA ALA A 19 -1.51 -10.90 -29.22
C ALA A 19 -0.47 -10.45 -28.18
N SER A 20 0.66 -9.89 -28.61
CA SER A 20 1.70 -9.37 -27.73
C SER A 20 1.23 -8.17 -26.91
N ILE A 21 0.48 -7.26 -27.52
CA ILE A 21 -0.12 -6.10 -26.82
C ILE A 21 -1.15 -6.57 -25.78
N LEU A 22 -2.02 -7.51 -26.15
CA LEU A 22 -3.01 -8.07 -25.23
C LEU A 22 -2.35 -8.77 -24.04
N MET A 23 -1.32 -9.59 -24.28
CA MET A 23 -0.56 -10.22 -23.20
C MET A 23 0.10 -9.20 -22.28
N GLY A 24 0.66 -8.12 -22.83
CA GLY A 24 1.20 -7.01 -22.06
C GLY A 24 0.16 -6.36 -21.13
N VAL A 25 -1.04 -6.09 -21.65
CA VAL A 25 -2.15 -5.53 -20.87
C VAL A 25 -2.62 -6.45 -19.75
N PHE A 26 -2.67 -7.77 -19.98
CA PHE A 26 -3.06 -8.74 -18.95
C PHE A 26 -1.97 -8.97 -17.89
N ALA A 27 -0.69 -8.76 -18.21
CA ALA A 27 0.40 -8.85 -17.24
C ALA A 27 0.51 -7.64 -16.30
N LEU A 28 0.02 -6.48 -16.72
CA LEU A 28 0.02 -5.23 -15.93
C LEU A 28 -0.67 -5.33 -14.55
N PRO A 29 -1.85 -5.99 -14.38
CA PRO A 29 -2.54 -5.98 -13.09
C PRO A 29 -1.76 -6.63 -11.94
N ALA A 30 -0.91 -7.61 -12.22
CA ALA A 30 -0.13 -8.31 -11.19
C ALA A 30 0.99 -7.42 -10.61
N SER A 31 1.65 -6.63 -11.45
CA SER A 31 2.69 -5.71 -11.01
C SER A 31 2.12 -4.46 -10.32
N LEU A 32 0.94 -3.98 -10.74
CA LEU A 32 0.27 -2.83 -10.13
C LEU A 32 -0.25 -3.15 -8.72
N ARG A 33 -0.64 -4.38 -8.42
CA ARG A 33 -1.05 -4.80 -7.08
C ARG A 33 0.08 -4.70 -6.07
N ASP A 34 1.29 -5.09 -6.43
CA ASP A 34 2.47 -4.97 -5.56
C ASP A 34 2.85 -3.49 -5.32
N HIS A 35 2.74 -2.66 -6.35
CA HIS A 35 2.96 -1.21 -6.22
C HIS A 35 1.90 -0.54 -5.35
N GLY A 36 0.64 -0.95 -5.46
CA GLY A 36 -0.44 -0.44 -4.63
C GLY A 36 -0.22 -0.65 -3.13
N SER A 37 0.32 -1.80 -2.74
CA SER A 37 0.64 -2.08 -1.34
C SER A 37 1.81 -1.23 -0.81
N ALA A 38 2.84 -1.00 -1.62
CA ALA A 38 3.97 -0.16 -1.25
C ALA A 38 3.56 1.31 -1.09
N ILE A 39 2.74 1.84 -2.02
CA ILE A 39 2.20 3.20 -1.95
C ILE A 39 1.35 3.39 -0.69
N ARG A 40 0.54 2.38 -0.32
CA ARG A 40 -0.30 2.46 0.88
C ARG A 40 0.52 2.43 2.17
N MET A 41 1.60 1.66 2.22
CA MET A 41 2.50 1.65 3.37
C MET A 41 3.20 3.00 3.53
N GLU A 42 3.59 3.65 2.45
CA GLU A 42 4.12 5.01 2.47
C GLU A 42 3.07 6.03 2.95
N SER A 43 1.81 5.84 2.57
CA SER A 43 0.70 6.68 3.07
C SER A 43 0.48 6.51 4.57
N VAL A 44 0.61 5.30 5.11
CA VAL A 44 0.54 5.03 6.56
C VAL A 44 1.68 5.73 7.29
N ARG A 45 2.89 5.67 6.73
CA ARG A 45 4.05 6.36 7.27
C ARG A 45 3.84 7.87 7.28
N ALA A 46 3.38 8.44 6.18
CA ALA A 46 3.09 9.87 6.08
C ALA A 46 2.02 10.32 7.08
N LEU A 47 0.98 9.49 7.32
CA LEU A 47 -0.03 9.76 8.32
C LEU A 47 0.56 9.78 9.74
N ALA A 48 1.45 8.84 10.06
CA ALA A 48 2.12 8.79 11.35
C ALA A 48 3.06 9.99 11.57
N GLU A 49 3.83 10.38 10.55
CA GLU A 49 4.69 11.56 10.58
C GLU A 49 3.87 12.86 10.72
N TYR A 50 2.74 12.94 10.00
CA TYR A 50 1.83 14.07 10.14
C TYR A 50 1.26 14.19 11.56
N ALA A 51 0.79 13.08 12.15
CA ALA A 51 0.28 13.05 13.52
C ALA A 51 1.34 13.48 14.54
N GLN A 52 2.60 13.13 14.30
CA GLN A 52 3.71 13.56 15.13
C GLN A 52 3.99 15.07 15.02
N CYS A 53 3.95 15.61 13.80
CA CYS A 53 4.09 17.06 13.58
C CYS A 53 2.92 17.83 14.16
N GLU A 54 1.70 17.32 14.05
CA GLU A 54 0.48 17.90 14.63
C GLU A 54 0.57 17.95 16.15
N ALA A 55 1.00 16.85 16.81
CA ALA A 55 1.21 16.83 18.26
C ALA A 55 2.23 17.88 18.71
N ALA A 56 3.31 18.04 17.96
CA ALA A 56 4.35 19.03 18.26
C ALA A 56 3.85 20.48 18.04
N ALA A 57 3.07 20.72 16.98
CA ALA A 57 2.55 22.04 16.63
C ALA A 57 1.44 22.50 17.60
N GLU A 58 0.54 21.61 17.96
CA GLU A 58 -0.57 21.93 18.87
C GLU A 58 -0.19 21.86 20.35
N GLY A 59 0.97 21.27 20.68
CA GLY A 59 1.38 21.05 22.07
C GLY A 59 0.50 20.04 22.81
N SER A 60 -0.25 19.22 22.09
CA SER A 60 -1.19 18.23 22.60
C SER A 60 -0.86 16.82 22.11
N GLN A 61 -1.39 15.82 22.80
CA GLN A 61 -1.25 14.43 22.41
C GLN A 61 -2.16 14.10 21.23
N VAL A 62 -1.63 13.47 20.18
CA VAL A 62 -2.38 12.95 19.03
C VAL A 62 -2.34 11.44 19.03
N SER A 63 -3.48 10.79 18.82
CA SER A 63 -3.61 9.34 18.81
C SER A 63 -3.83 8.81 17.39
N VAL A 64 -3.05 7.81 17.00
CA VAL A 64 -3.25 7.07 15.75
C VAL A 64 -3.74 5.67 16.10
N ARG A 65 -4.90 5.31 15.56
CA ARG A 65 -5.54 4.01 15.78
C ARG A 65 -5.42 3.16 14.53
N PHE A 66 -4.93 1.95 14.72
CA PHE A 66 -4.89 0.88 13.72
C PHE A 66 -6.00 -0.10 14.04
N GLN A 67 -6.90 -0.34 13.11
CA GLN A 67 -8.04 -1.22 13.34
C GLN A 67 -8.51 -1.89 12.05
N GLY A 68 -8.15 -3.15 11.87
CA GLY A 68 -8.55 -3.92 10.71
C GLY A 68 -8.03 -3.31 9.41
N ASP A 69 -8.91 -2.79 8.58
CA ASP A 69 -8.61 -2.14 7.30
C ASP A 69 -8.50 -0.60 7.40
N LEU A 70 -8.62 -0.05 8.59
CA LEU A 70 -8.65 1.39 8.82
C LEU A 70 -7.48 1.84 9.70
N VAL A 71 -6.80 2.88 9.26
CA VAL A 71 -5.83 3.64 10.07
C VAL A 71 -6.38 5.06 10.22
N SER A 72 -6.57 5.51 11.44
CA SER A 72 -7.16 6.82 11.72
C SER A 72 -6.41 7.60 12.79
N SER A 73 -6.26 8.89 12.56
CA SER A 73 -5.94 9.88 13.59
C SER A 73 -7.18 10.72 13.90
N ASP A 74 -7.04 11.70 14.77
CA ASP A 74 -8.16 12.61 15.11
C ASP A 74 -8.59 13.44 13.89
N THR A 75 -7.65 13.77 12.99
CA THR A 75 -7.88 14.63 11.82
C THR A 75 -7.93 13.85 10.50
N MET A 76 -7.29 12.69 10.39
CA MET A 76 -7.13 11.95 9.14
C MET A 76 -7.60 10.51 9.26
N ARG A 77 -8.12 9.97 8.15
CA ARG A 77 -8.50 8.56 8.02
C ARG A 77 -7.94 7.99 6.72
N LEU A 78 -7.31 6.83 6.82
CA LEU A 78 -6.76 6.09 5.70
C LEU A 78 -7.33 4.68 5.69
N ARG A 79 -7.97 4.29 4.61
CA ARG A 79 -8.42 2.91 4.40
C ARG A 79 -7.35 2.12 3.67
N LEU A 80 -7.04 0.94 4.18
CA LEU A 80 -6.13 0.00 3.54
C LEU A 80 -6.79 -0.62 2.31
N PRO A 81 -6.00 -1.10 1.32
CA PRO A 81 -6.55 -1.80 0.16
C PRO A 81 -7.27 -3.08 0.54
N GLU A 82 -8.14 -3.55 -0.34
CA GLU A 82 -8.85 -4.82 -0.17
C GLU A 82 -7.87 -5.98 0.05
N GLY A 83 -8.18 -6.81 1.05
CA GLY A 83 -7.34 -7.94 1.42
C GLY A 83 -6.16 -7.61 2.34
N MET A 84 -5.96 -6.33 2.70
CA MET A 84 -4.96 -5.93 3.68
C MET A 84 -5.60 -5.57 5.01
N SER A 85 -5.08 -6.12 6.08
CA SER A 85 -5.52 -5.80 7.45
C SER A 85 -4.32 -5.55 8.35
N CYS A 86 -4.51 -4.73 9.38
CA CYS A 86 -3.49 -4.47 10.39
C CYS A 86 -3.91 -5.02 11.75
N THR A 87 -2.94 -5.33 12.59
CA THR A 87 -3.20 -5.66 13.99
C THR A 87 -3.76 -4.45 14.72
N PRO A 88 -4.79 -4.62 15.59
CA PRO A 88 -5.40 -3.51 16.31
C PRO A 88 -4.41 -2.95 17.34
N HIS A 89 -4.03 -1.71 17.15
CA HIS A 89 -3.15 -0.97 18.05
C HIS A 89 -3.50 0.51 18.06
N THR A 90 -3.15 1.18 19.17
CA THR A 90 -3.24 2.64 19.31
C THR A 90 -1.89 3.19 19.71
N ILE A 91 -1.36 4.12 18.95
CA ILE A 91 -0.10 4.78 19.21
C ILE A 91 -0.42 6.25 19.54
N ARG A 92 0.24 6.76 20.55
CA ARG A 92 0.10 8.15 21.00
C ARG A 92 1.40 8.89 20.71
N PHE A 93 1.28 9.98 20.00
CA PHE A 93 2.36 10.92 19.75
C PHE A 93 2.27 12.08 20.74
N TYR A 94 3.41 12.41 21.32
CA TYR A 94 3.51 13.49 22.28
C TYR A 94 4.24 14.69 21.70
N PRO A 95 4.05 15.91 22.23
CA PRO A 95 4.67 17.12 21.72
C PRO A 95 6.21 17.09 21.68
N GLN A 96 6.83 16.26 22.54
CA GLN A 96 8.30 16.11 22.58
C GLN A 96 8.85 15.22 21.46
N LEU A 97 8.12 15.01 20.39
CA LEU A 97 8.50 14.12 19.26
C LEU A 97 8.74 12.66 19.70
N SER A 98 8.07 12.23 20.75
CA SER A 98 8.10 10.85 21.24
C SER A 98 6.79 10.13 20.93
N ALA A 99 6.85 8.82 20.78
CA ALA A 99 5.71 7.96 20.57
C ALA A 99 5.65 6.88 21.68
N SER A 100 4.46 6.59 22.14
CA SER A 100 4.26 5.53 23.14
C SER A 100 3.00 4.72 22.84
N PRO A 101 3.05 3.41 22.98
CA PRO A 101 4.24 2.61 23.17
C PRO A 101 5.05 2.48 21.87
N ALA A 102 6.36 2.28 21.98
CA ALA A 102 7.17 1.87 20.84
C ALA A 102 6.73 0.44 20.45
N MET A 103 6.17 0.28 19.25
CA MET A 103 5.62 -1.00 18.84
C MET A 103 5.70 -1.22 17.34
N SER A 104 5.57 -2.48 16.95
CA SER A 104 5.49 -2.89 15.56
C SER A 104 4.06 -3.22 15.20
N VAL A 105 3.53 -2.57 14.18
CA VAL A 105 2.23 -2.91 13.60
C VAL A 105 2.46 -3.85 12.41
N ARG A 106 1.79 -4.99 12.43
CA ARG A 106 1.86 -5.95 11.33
C ARG A 106 0.70 -5.73 10.38
N PHE A 107 1.02 -5.67 9.10
CA PHE A 107 0.06 -5.61 8.01
C PHE A 107 0.09 -6.94 7.26
N GLY A 108 -1.01 -7.68 7.35
CA GLY A 108 -1.20 -8.93 6.62
C GLY A 108 -1.89 -8.69 5.29
N THR A 109 -1.40 -9.29 4.23
CA THR A 109 -2.11 -9.42 2.96
C THR A 109 -2.69 -10.83 2.87
N GLY A 110 -3.83 -11.01 2.18
CA GLY A 110 -4.47 -12.32 2.00
C GLY A 110 -3.59 -13.39 1.33
N GLU A 111 -2.42 -13.01 0.83
CA GLU A 111 -1.42 -13.91 0.23
C GLU A 111 -0.33 -14.37 1.22
N GLY A 112 -0.54 -14.18 2.52
CA GLY A 112 0.41 -14.62 3.55
C GLY A 112 1.66 -13.75 3.69
N ARG A 113 1.77 -12.65 2.96
CA ARG A 113 2.86 -11.69 3.11
C ARG A 113 2.56 -10.75 4.28
N THR A 114 3.45 -10.69 5.23
CA THR A 114 3.35 -9.79 6.39
C THR A 114 4.38 -8.68 6.25
N ARG A 115 3.94 -7.43 6.28
CA ARG A 115 4.82 -6.27 6.39
C ARG A 115 4.75 -5.75 7.82
N VAL A 116 5.88 -5.40 8.37
CA VAL A 116 6.00 -4.86 9.73
C VAL A 116 6.34 -3.38 9.65
N PHE A 117 5.49 -2.55 10.23
CA PHE A 117 5.74 -1.14 10.42
C PHE A 117 6.19 -0.92 11.85
N GLN A 118 7.41 -0.48 12.02
CA GLN A 118 8.01 -0.28 13.34
C GLN A 118 8.03 1.22 13.66
N LEU A 119 7.34 1.59 14.72
CA LEU A 119 7.35 2.93 15.28
C LEU A 119 8.19 2.92 16.55
N GLY A 120 9.30 3.62 16.52
CA GLY A 120 10.15 3.81 17.68
C GLY A 120 10.71 5.23 17.70
N SER A 121 10.82 5.87 18.83
CA SER A 121 11.49 7.16 19.09
C SER A 121 11.49 8.16 17.92
N GLY A 122 10.33 8.35 17.27
CA GLY A 122 10.15 9.30 16.18
C GLY A 122 10.61 8.81 14.79
N ARG A 123 11.01 7.56 14.61
CA ARG A 123 11.35 6.98 13.30
C ARG A 123 10.39 5.84 12.96
N SER A 124 9.84 5.89 11.77
CA SER A 124 9.10 4.79 11.17
C SER A 124 10.01 4.04 10.18
N ASP A 125 10.12 2.74 10.31
CA ASP A 125 10.81 1.88 9.37
C ASP A 125 9.88 0.76 8.91
N VAL A 126 9.87 0.47 7.61
CA VAL A 126 9.09 -0.60 7.00
C VAL A 126 10.04 -1.74 6.69
N ARG A 127 9.87 -2.86 7.37
CA ARG A 127 10.61 -4.10 7.10
C ARG A 127 9.77 -5.14 6.38
#